data_fd1772d5739129297ad6ca8d219bb93f
#
_entry.id   fd1772d5739129297ad6ca8d219bb93f
#
_cell.length_a   1.000
_cell.length_b   1.000
_cell.length_c   1.000
_cell.angle_alpha   90.00
_cell.angle_beta   90.00
_cell.angle_gamma   90.00
#
_symmetry.space_group_name_H-M   'P 1'
#
loop_
_entity.id
_entity.type
_entity.pdbx_description
1 polymer ?
#
loop_
_entity_poly.entity_id
_entity_poly.type
_entity_poly.pdbx_seq_one_letter_code
_entity_poly.pdbx_strand_id
1 'polypeptide(L)'
;MKKDLIQKLHKSFEGCAHQRGGVEYWLARELQELLGYTQWRNFETVLDKARTACANAGQAVDDHFADVSKMIDLGKGAQREVVDVELTRYACYLIAQNGDPKKDAIAFAMTYFAVQTRKQEIIEARIAEWERLQAREKLTLSQKELSGVLYERGIDSQGFGRILSKGDAALFGGLSTQNMKDRLAVPEGRPLADFLPTITIKAKDFANEITNTQVKQQDMHGEPGITQEHVKNNRDVRKLLTDRHIVPEQLPPAEDLKKLERRLKAEQKKLPRAAPKLGRPAR
;
A
#
# COMPACT_ATOMS: atom_id res chain seq x y z
N MET A 1 5.42 29.72 -8.53
CA MET A 1 6.59 29.48 -7.65
C MET A 1 7.72 28.90 -8.48
N LYS A 2 8.93 29.47 -8.43
CA LYS A 2 10.05 29.02 -9.26
C LYS A 2 10.54 27.65 -8.78
N LYS A 3 10.79 26.72 -9.70
CA LYS A 3 11.25 25.35 -9.44
C LYS A 3 12.50 25.29 -8.55
N ASP A 4 13.36 26.29 -8.69
CA ASP A 4 14.61 26.44 -7.91
C ASP A 4 14.35 26.77 -6.42
N LEU A 5 13.29 27.53 -6.11
CA LEU A 5 12.91 27.84 -4.73
C LEU A 5 12.38 26.58 -4.02
N ILE A 6 11.62 25.78 -4.74
CA ILE A 6 11.10 24.50 -4.27
C ILE A 6 12.23 23.54 -3.90
N GLN A 7 13.22 23.39 -4.79
CA GLN A 7 14.37 22.53 -4.53
C GLN A 7 15.23 23.05 -3.36
N LYS A 8 15.38 24.36 -3.23
CA LYS A 8 16.15 24.99 -2.16
C LYS A 8 15.48 24.75 -0.78
N LEU A 9 14.16 24.98 -0.69
CA LEU A 9 13.40 24.76 0.55
C LEU A 9 13.34 23.29 0.94
N HIS A 10 13.17 22.39 -0.03
CA HIS A 10 13.24 20.94 0.21
C HIS A 10 14.61 20.54 0.76
N LYS A 11 15.70 20.96 0.12
CA LYS A 11 17.07 20.70 0.57
C LYS A 11 17.32 21.23 1.98
N SER A 12 16.73 22.39 2.30
CA SER A 12 16.82 22.99 3.62
C SER A 12 16.02 22.23 4.69
N PHE A 13 14.83 21.76 4.38
CA PHE A 13 14.01 20.96 5.31
C PHE A 13 14.68 19.62 5.65
N GLU A 14 15.10 18.87 4.63
CA GLU A 14 15.82 17.61 4.84
C GLU A 14 17.21 17.83 5.48
N GLY A 15 17.84 18.97 5.20
CA GLY A 15 19.12 19.37 5.79
C GLY A 15 19.07 19.75 7.27
N CYS A 16 17.87 20.07 7.80
CA CYS A 16 17.60 20.31 9.22
C CYS A 16 17.16 19.06 9.98
N ALA A 17 17.12 17.90 9.32
CA ALA A 17 16.79 16.65 9.97
C ALA A 17 17.96 16.16 10.84
N HIS A 18 17.67 15.85 12.09
CA HIS A 18 18.57 15.20 13.04
C HIS A 18 18.24 13.72 13.15
N GLN A 19 19.20 12.92 13.60
CA GLN A 19 18.99 11.49 13.84
C GLN A 19 19.48 11.07 15.22
N ARG A 20 18.65 10.32 15.94
CA ARG A 20 19.02 9.71 17.23
C ARG A 20 18.42 8.30 17.33
N GLY A 21 19.25 7.30 17.49
CA GLY A 21 18.80 5.91 17.63
C GLY A 21 18.03 5.36 16.42
N GLY A 22 18.30 5.87 15.20
CA GLY A 22 17.61 5.49 13.99
C GLY A 22 16.27 6.24 13.76
N VAL A 23 15.89 7.14 14.69
CA VAL A 23 14.70 7.98 14.55
C VAL A 23 15.10 9.37 14.06
N GLU A 24 14.40 9.86 13.06
CA GLU A 24 14.57 11.18 12.47
C GLU A 24 13.70 12.20 13.20
N TYR A 25 14.26 13.38 13.51
CA TYR A 25 13.55 14.47 14.18
C TYR A 25 14.04 15.85 13.73
N TRP A 26 13.23 16.88 13.96
CA TRP A 26 13.52 18.30 13.71
C TRP A 26 13.42 19.09 15.01
N LEU A 27 14.20 20.17 15.12
CA LEU A 27 14.08 21.12 16.20
C LEU A 27 13.12 22.24 15.80
N ALA A 28 12.15 22.56 16.68
CA ALA A 28 11.10 23.53 16.39
C ALA A 28 11.66 24.93 16.08
N ARG A 29 12.76 25.33 16.74
CA ARG A 29 13.41 26.62 16.47
C ARG A 29 14.07 26.67 15.10
N GLU A 30 14.67 25.60 14.63
CA GLU A 30 15.23 25.51 13.28
C GLU A 30 14.12 25.53 12.22
N LEU A 31 13.04 24.80 12.49
CA LEU A 31 11.84 24.80 11.65
C LEU A 31 11.15 26.16 11.60
N GLN A 32 11.11 26.89 12.72
CA GLN A 32 10.60 28.26 12.81
C GLN A 32 11.26 29.18 11.78
N GLU A 33 12.59 29.16 11.74
CA GLU A 33 13.39 30.00 10.80
C GLU A 33 13.14 29.56 9.36
N LEU A 34 13.15 28.25 9.09
CA LEU A 34 12.90 27.66 7.78
C LEU A 34 11.52 28.04 7.23
N LEU A 35 10.50 28.06 8.10
CA LEU A 35 9.12 28.45 7.74
C LEU A 35 8.87 29.96 7.74
N GLY A 36 9.92 30.77 7.96
CA GLY A 36 9.87 32.23 7.87
C GLY A 36 9.13 32.91 9.02
N TYR A 37 9.13 32.31 10.22
CA TYR A 37 8.64 32.96 11.43
C TYR A 37 9.77 33.67 12.17
N THR A 38 9.71 34.98 12.23
CA THR A 38 10.72 35.83 12.89
C THR A 38 10.60 35.86 14.41
N GLN A 39 9.40 35.59 14.94
CA GLN A 39 9.12 35.62 16.37
C GLN A 39 8.62 34.26 16.85
N TRP A 40 9.22 33.74 17.92
CA TRP A 40 8.85 32.46 18.54
C TRP A 40 7.38 32.42 18.96
N ARG A 41 6.88 33.47 19.58
CA ARG A 41 5.47 33.56 20.02
C ARG A 41 4.47 33.25 18.89
N ASN A 42 4.75 33.76 17.70
CA ASN A 42 3.86 33.53 16.53
C ASN A 42 3.98 32.08 16.03
N PHE A 43 5.16 31.48 16.11
CA PHE A 43 5.35 30.09 15.76
C PHE A 43 4.80 29.12 16.82
N GLU A 44 4.93 29.46 18.09
CA GLU A 44 4.36 28.73 19.23
C GLU A 44 2.82 28.58 19.10
N THR A 45 2.12 29.61 18.65
CA THR A 45 0.69 29.52 18.34
C THR A 45 0.39 28.47 17.25
N VAL A 46 1.28 28.29 16.28
CA VAL A 46 1.14 27.25 15.24
C VAL A 46 1.45 25.88 15.81
N LEU A 47 2.47 25.76 16.67
CA LEU A 47 2.78 24.53 17.40
C LEU A 47 1.58 24.04 18.23
N ASP A 48 0.92 24.95 18.96
CA ASP A 48 -0.24 24.60 19.79
C ASP A 48 -1.42 24.11 18.94
N LYS A 49 -1.67 24.75 17.79
CA LYS A 49 -2.68 24.28 16.84
C LYS A 49 -2.32 22.88 16.29
N ALA A 50 -1.04 22.65 15.97
CA ALA A 50 -0.58 21.37 15.51
C ALA A 50 -0.68 20.26 16.57
N ARG A 51 -0.36 20.56 17.83
CA ARG A 51 -0.58 19.67 18.99
C ARG A 51 -2.06 19.32 19.14
N THR A 52 -2.93 20.32 19.06
CA THR A 52 -4.39 20.13 19.12
C THR A 52 -4.90 19.25 17.98
N ALA A 53 -4.40 19.47 16.75
CA ALA A 53 -4.74 18.64 15.59
C ALA A 53 -4.25 17.19 15.76
N CYS A 54 -3.06 16.98 16.33
CA CYS A 54 -2.50 15.67 16.68
C CYS A 54 -3.42 14.92 17.66
N ALA A 55 -3.78 15.57 18.76
CA ALA A 55 -4.68 14.99 19.78
C ALA A 55 -6.06 14.65 19.21
N ASN A 56 -6.66 15.54 18.42
CA ASN A 56 -7.95 15.32 17.77
C ASN A 56 -7.94 14.19 16.73
N ALA A 57 -6.77 13.93 16.13
CA ALA A 57 -6.56 12.78 15.23
C ALA A 57 -6.34 11.45 15.99
N GLY A 58 -6.41 11.44 17.32
CA GLY A 58 -6.23 10.27 18.17
C GLY A 58 -4.77 9.80 18.29
N GLN A 59 -3.81 10.67 17.97
CA GLN A 59 -2.38 10.38 18.13
C GLN A 59 -1.87 10.91 19.48
N ALA A 60 -0.94 10.19 20.10
CA ALA A 60 -0.29 10.64 21.33
C ALA A 60 0.63 11.83 21.01
N VAL A 61 0.33 12.99 21.64
CA VAL A 61 1.08 14.22 21.35
C VAL A 61 2.55 14.09 21.73
N ASP A 62 2.86 13.44 22.84
CA ASP A 62 4.23 13.27 23.35
C ASP A 62 5.09 12.40 22.45
N ASP A 63 4.50 11.53 21.62
CA ASP A 63 5.22 10.74 20.64
C ASP A 63 5.71 11.57 19.44
N HIS A 64 5.11 12.75 19.24
CA HIS A 64 5.36 13.60 18.08
C HIS A 64 5.94 14.96 18.41
N PHE A 65 5.75 15.46 19.64
CA PHE A 65 6.20 16.76 20.14
C PHE A 65 6.87 16.57 21.51
N ALA A 66 8.17 16.40 21.55
CA ALA A 66 8.89 16.24 22.79
C ALA A 66 9.53 17.57 23.22
N ASP A 67 9.13 18.09 24.37
CA ASP A 67 9.72 19.32 24.92
C ASP A 67 11.15 19.05 25.38
N VAL A 68 12.09 19.88 24.93
CA VAL A 68 13.52 19.80 25.26
C VAL A 68 14.09 21.16 25.60
N SER A 69 15.19 21.19 26.34
CA SER A 69 15.95 22.40 26.63
C SER A 69 17.22 22.48 25.80
N LYS A 70 17.51 23.63 25.23
CA LYS A 70 18.74 23.90 24.47
C LYS A 70 19.47 25.12 25.05
N MET A 71 20.78 25.00 25.24
CA MET A 71 21.63 26.14 25.58
C MET A 71 21.95 26.96 24.35
N ILE A 72 21.69 28.26 24.39
CA ILE A 72 22.08 29.20 23.33
C ILE A 72 23.13 30.17 23.87
N ASP A 73 24.14 30.50 23.04
CA ASP A 73 25.17 31.46 23.34
C ASP A 73 24.63 32.89 23.12
N LEU A 74 24.72 33.73 24.14
CA LEU A 74 24.32 35.15 24.09
C LEU A 74 25.48 36.09 23.75
N GLY A 75 26.66 35.54 23.47
CA GLY A 75 27.89 36.31 23.29
C GLY A 75 28.62 36.60 24.63
N LYS A 76 29.87 36.95 24.54
CA LYS A 76 30.77 37.22 25.72
C LYS A 76 30.83 36.07 26.75
N GLY A 77 30.58 34.81 26.31
CA GLY A 77 30.65 33.64 27.18
C GLY A 77 29.39 33.39 28.03
N ALA A 78 28.34 34.20 27.90
CA ALA A 78 27.08 33.98 28.57
C ALA A 78 26.21 32.98 27.78
N GLN A 79 25.66 31.98 28.48
CA GLN A 79 24.71 31.01 27.90
C GLN A 79 23.33 31.15 28.58
N ARG A 80 22.32 30.90 27.79
CA ARG A 80 20.93 30.87 28.27
C ARG A 80 20.25 29.59 27.84
N GLU A 81 19.59 28.96 28.78
CA GLU A 81 18.67 27.85 28.47
C GLU A 81 17.38 28.39 27.83
N VAL A 82 16.99 27.76 26.71
CA VAL A 82 15.75 28.07 26.03
C VAL A 82 14.99 26.77 25.78
N VAL A 83 13.68 26.83 25.90
CA VAL A 83 12.81 25.73 25.55
C VAL A 83 12.80 25.55 24.02
N ASP A 84 12.93 24.33 23.58
CA ASP A 84 12.74 23.90 22.20
C ASP A 84 11.86 22.66 22.18
N VAL A 85 11.47 22.18 21.00
CA VAL A 85 10.63 21.00 20.82
C VAL A 85 11.25 20.12 19.75
N GLU A 86 11.46 18.85 20.08
CA GLU A 86 11.78 17.83 19.07
C GLU A 86 10.47 17.41 18.37
N LEU A 87 10.51 17.39 17.07
CA LEU A 87 9.34 17.18 16.20
C LEU A 87 9.58 15.97 15.32
N THR A 88 8.63 15.07 15.25
CA THR A 88 8.64 14.04 14.19
C THR A 88 8.29 14.67 12.84
N ARG A 89 8.54 13.97 11.75
CA ARG A 89 8.10 14.38 10.41
C ARG A 89 6.58 14.61 10.35
N TYR A 90 5.78 13.81 11.06
CA TYR A 90 4.33 13.99 11.20
C TYR A 90 3.96 15.32 11.87
N ALA A 91 4.65 15.67 12.96
CA ALA A 91 4.47 16.97 13.62
C ALA A 91 4.79 18.14 12.67
N CYS A 92 5.87 18.03 11.89
CA CYS A 92 6.23 19.04 10.88
C CYS A 92 5.11 19.21 9.82
N TYR A 93 4.41 18.13 9.45
CA TYR A 93 3.26 18.18 8.54
C TYR A 93 2.10 18.95 9.15
N LEU A 94 1.76 18.65 10.41
CA LEU A 94 0.70 19.36 11.12
C LEU A 94 1.01 20.84 11.29
N ILE A 95 2.27 21.18 11.60
CA ILE A 95 2.74 22.57 11.69
C ILE A 95 2.57 23.29 10.34
N ALA A 96 2.98 22.67 9.24
CA ALA A 96 2.80 23.26 7.92
C ALA A 96 1.33 23.49 7.57
N GLN A 97 0.45 22.52 7.89
CA GLN A 97 -0.99 22.63 7.62
C GLN A 97 -1.70 23.70 8.47
N ASN A 98 -1.17 24.00 9.65
CA ASN A 98 -1.73 25.02 10.57
C ASN A 98 -1.02 26.38 10.46
N GLY A 99 0.00 26.48 9.61
CA GLY A 99 0.75 27.71 9.37
C GLY A 99 0.01 28.72 8.49
N ASP A 100 0.54 29.95 8.42
CA ASP A 100 -0.02 31.00 7.56
C ASP A 100 0.31 30.74 6.07
N PRO A 101 -0.69 30.41 5.22
CA PRO A 101 -0.47 30.10 3.80
C PRO A 101 0.00 31.31 2.98
N LYS A 102 -0.03 32.53 3.52
CA LYS A 102 0.55 33.71 2.88
C LYS A 102 2.08 33.71 2.89
N LYS A 103 2.69 32.91 3.75
CA LYS A 103 4.14 32.73 3.78
C LYS A 103 4.56 31.71 2.68
N ASP A 104 5.47 32.12 1.82
CA ASP A 104 5.96 31.25 0.71
C ASP A 104 6.49 29.92 1.20
N ALA A 105 7.20 29.88 2.33
CA ALA A 105 7.74 28.67 2.92
C ALA A 105 6.64 27.71 3.41
N ILE A 106 5.55 28.23 3.99
CA ILE A 106 4.39 27.43 4.40
C ILE A 106 3.65 26.91 3.18
N ALA A 107 3.32 27.76 2.20
CA ALA A 107 2.67 27.34 0.96
C ALA A 107 3.49 26.26 0.23
N PHE A 108 4.82 26.38 0.26
CA PHE A 108 5.71 25.35 -0.26
C PHE A 108 5.61 24.06 0.56
N ALA A 109 5.71 24.10 1.89
CA ALA A 109 5.66 22.93 2.76
C ALA A 109 4.34 22.17 2.56
N MET A 110 3.21 22.87 2.52
CA MET A 110 1.89 22.27 2.22
C MET A 110 1.88 21.55 0.86
N THR A 111 2.41 22.19 -0.18
CA THR A 111 2.51 21.61 -1.52
C THR A 111 3.45 20.39 -1.55
N TYR A 112 4.61 20.49 -0.88
CA TYR A 112 5.57 19.41 -0.78
C TYR A 112 4.93 18.16 -0.14
N PHE A 113 4.28 18.33 1.01
CA PHE A 113 3.65 17.20 1.70
C PHE A 113 2.50 16.59 0.90
N ALA A 114 1.66 17.41 0.25
CA ALA A 114 0.61 16.93 -0.64
C ALA A 114 1.18 16.07 -1.79
N VAL A 115 2.28 16.52 -2.40
CA VAL A 115 2.95 15.77 -3.47
C VAL A 115 3.58 14.47 -2.97
N GLN A 116 4.21 14.46 -1.79
CA GLN A 116 4.80 13.25 -1.22
C GLN A 116 3.73 12.23 -0.83
N THR A 117 2.62 12.67 -0.22
CA THR A 117 1.48 11.80 0.07
C THR A 117 0.93 11.18 -1.23
N ARG A 118 0.75 11.98 -2.28
CA ARG A 118 0.28 11.47 -3.57
C ARG A 118 1.24 10.47 -4.21
N LYS A 119 2.55 10.70 -4.09
CA LYS A 119 3.56 9.73 -4.55
C LYS A 119 3.46 8.41 -3.80
N GLN A 120 3.30 8.47 -2.47
CA GLN A 120 3.17 7.28 -1.63
C GLN A 120 1.91 6.47 -2.01
N GLU A 121 0.77 7.13 -2.18
CA GLU A 121 -0.47 6.49 -2.65
C GLU A 121 -0.27 5.76 -3.99
N ILE A 122 0.46 6.37 -4.94
CA ILE A 122 0.76 5.75 -6.23
C ILE A 122 1.67 4.54 -6.07
N ILE A 123 2.68 4.61 -5.19
CA ILE A 123 3.60 3.49 -4.92
C ILE A 123 2.83 2.34 -4.30
N GLU A 124 2.00 2.59 -3.29
CA GLU A 124 1.19 1.57 -2.62
C GLU A 124 0.20 0.91 -3.59
N ALA A 125 -0.47 1.70 -4.43
CA ALA A 125 -1.33 1.17 -5.48
C ALA A 125 -0.57 0.25 -6.44
N ARG A 126 0.63 0.63 -6.87
CA ARG A 126 1.47 -0.21 -7.77
C ARG A 126 1.95 -1.50 -7.11
N ILE A 127 2.30 -1.46 -5.82
CA ILE A 127 2.65 -2.65 -5.06
C ILE A 127 1.46 -3.62 -5.03
N ALA A 128 0.27 -3.13 -4.69
CA ALA A 128 -0.95 -3.94 -4.65
C ALA A 128 -1.32 -4.54 -6.02
N GLU A 129 -1.15 -3.76 -7.10
CA GLU A 129 -1.36 -4.22 -8.47
C GLU A 129 -0.39 -5.34 -8.85
N TRP A 130 0.88 -5.19 -8.50
CA TRP A 130 1.90 -6.20 -8.77
C TRP A 130 1.70 -7.48 -7.96
N GLU A 131 1.36 -7.34 -6.66
CA GLU A 131 1.00 -8.49 -5.82
C GLU A 131 -0.19 -9.27 -6.38
N ARG A 132 -1.17 -8.58 -6.96
CA ARG A 132 -2.33 -9.24 -7.57
C ARG A 132 -1.95 -10.02 -8.82
N LEU A 133 -1.06 -9.48 -9.67
CA LEU A 133 -0.52 -10.18 -10.83
C LEU A 133 0.24 -11.45 -10.42
N GLN A 134 1.10 -11.35 -9.41
CA GLN A 134 1.83 -12.50 -8.88
C GLN A 134 0.91 -13.56 -8.28
N ALA A 135 -0.10 -13.15 -7.50
CA ALA A 135 -1.08 -14.08 -6.95
C ALA A 135 -1.82 -14.83 -8.06
N ARG A 136 -2.16 -14.15 -9.17
CA ARG A 136 -2.81 -14.79 -10.33
C ARG A 136 -1.90 -15.77 -11.05
N GLU A 137 -0.62 -15.45 -11.17
CA GLU A 137 0.38 -16.36 -11.75
C GLU A 137 0.51 -17.63 -10.90
N LYS A 138 0.66 -17.49 -9.59
CA LYS A 138 0.70 -18.62 -8.64
C LYS A 138 -0.53 -19.50 -8.75
N LEU A 139 -1.74 -18.90 -8.74
CA LEU A 139 -2.99 -19.66 -8.95
C LEU A 139 -2.98 -20.43 -10.29
N THR A 140 -2.40 -19.85 -11.33
CA THR A 140 -2.29 -20.57 -12.63
C THR A 140 -1.39 -21.78 -12.52
N LEU A 141 -0.27 -21.65 -11.80
CA LEU A 141 0.67 -22.75 -11.57
C LEU A 141 0.06 -23.84 -10.71
N SER A 142 -0.58 -23.50 -9.59
CA SER A 142 -1.23 -24.49 -8.72
C SER A 142 -2.40 -25.21 -9.41
N GLN A 143 -3.17 -24.51 -10.25
CA GLN A 143 -4.20 -25.15 -11.09
C GLN A 143 -3.61 -26.08 -12.12
N LYS A 144 -2.49 -25.71 -12.75
CA LYS A 144 -1.79 -26.58 -13.71
C LYS A 144 -1.23 -27.83 -13.04
N GLU A 145 -0.65 -27.68 -11.85
CA GLU A 145 -0.18 -28.80 -11.06
C GLU A 145 -1.32 -29.74 -10.67
N LEU A 146 -2.42 -29.17 -10.13
CA LEU A 146 -3.62 -29.96 -9.79
C LEU A 146 -4.16 -30.70 -11.00
N SER A 147 -4.23 -30.05 -12.17
CA SER A 147 -4.64 -30.71 -13.42
C SER A 147 -3.76 -31.90 -13.78
N GLY A 148 -2.44 -31.75 -13.62
CA GLY A 148 -1.48 -32.85 -13.84
C GLY A 148 -1.69 -34.02 -12.88
N VAL A 149 -1.81 -33.71 -11.60
CA VAL A 149 -2.07 -34.73 -10.56
C VAL A 149 -3.39 -35.47 -10.82
N LEU A 150 -4.45 -34.75 -11.19
CA LEU A 150 -5.74 -35.36 -11.48
C LEU A 150 -5.72 -36.22 -12.74
N TYR A 151 -4.99 -35.79 -13.77
CA TYR A 151 -4.81 -36.56 -14.99
C TYR A 151 -4.12 -37.91 -14.71
N GLU A 152 -3.07 -37.92 -13.88
CA GLU A 152 -2.39 -39.16 -13.41
C GLU A 152 -3.33 -40.09 -12.63
N ARG A 153 -4.44 -39.58 -12.08
CA ARG A 153 -5.48 -40.33 -11.35
C ARG A 153 -6.67 -40.69 -12.24
N GLY A 154 -6.54 -40.54 -13.57
CA GLY A 154 -7.55 -40.91 -14.56
C GLY A 154 -8.70 -39.91 -14.72
N ILE A 155 -8.53 -38.67 -14.26
CA ILE A 155 -9.54 -37.60 -14.38
C ILE A 155 -9.23 -36.75 -15.61
N ASP A 156 -10.16 -36.65 -16.53
CA ASP A 156 -10.05 -35.86 -17.74
C ASP A 156 -10.26 -34.36 -17.51
N SER A 157 -10.12 -33.57 -18.58
CA SER A 157 -10.28 -32.11 -18.52
C SER A 157 -11.70 -31.67 -18.12
N GLN A 158 -12.73 -32.48 -18.43
CA GLN A 158 -14.09 -32.17 -18.01
C GLN A 158 -14.28 -32.43 -16.50
N GLY A 159 -13.72 -33.53 -16.00
CA GLY A 159 -13.68 -33.85 -14.58
C GLY A 159 -12.95 -32.78 -13.78
N PHE A 160 -11.80 -32.31 -14.26
CA PHE A 160 -11.08 -31.19 -13.70
C PHE A 160 -11.95 -29.92 -13.62
N GLY A 161 -12.63 -29.56 -14.70
CA GLY A 161 -13.56 -28.43 -14.71
C GLY A 161 -14.71 -28.55 -13.68
N ARG A 162 -15.27 -29.78 -13.54
CA ARG A 162 -16.32 -30.05 -12.53
C ARG A 162 -15.79 -29.90 -11.10
N ILE A 163 -14.60 -30.42 -10.82
CA ILE A 163 -13.96 -30.31 -9.49
C ILE A 163 -13.74 -28.85 -9.13
N LEU A 164 -13.13 -28.06 -10.04
CA LEU A 164 -12.91 -26.64 -9.79
C LEU A 164 -14.21 -25.84 -9.58
N SER A 165 -15.25 -26.14 -10.39
CA SER A 165 -16.56 -25.45 -10.27
C SER A 165 -17.24 -25.77 -8.94
N LYS A 166 -17.14 -27.00 -8.43
CA LYS A 166 -17.67 -27.38 -7.12
C LYS A 166 -16.86 -26.75 -5.97
N GLY A 167 -15.54 -26.64 -6.13
CA GLY A 167 -14.67 -25.90 -5.21
C GLY A 167 -15.05 -24.43 -5.17
N ASP A 168 -15.25 -23.80 -6.32
CA ASP A 168 -15.72 -22.42 -6.39
C ASP A 168 -17.06 -22.22 -5.67
N ALA A 169 -18.03 -23.12 -5.88
CA ALA A 169 -19.30 -23.07 -5.18
C ALA A 169 -19.12 -23.17 -3.64
N ALA A 170 -18.20 -23.98 -3.17
CA ALA A 170 -17.89 -24.08 -1.74
C ALA A 170 -17.24 -22.80 -1.19
N LEU A 171 -16.32 -22.19 -1.95
CA LEU A 171 -15.64 -20.95 -1.57
C LEU A 171 -16.59 -19.74 -1.60
N PHE A 172 -17.48 -19.67 -2.59
CA PHE A 172 -18.39 -18.54 -2.82
C PHE A 172 -19.82 -18.74 -2.27
N GLY A 173 -19.98 -19.53 -1.21
CA GLY A 173 -21.25 -19.65 -0.50
C GLY A 173 -22.39 -20.25 -1.33
N GLY A 174 -22.07 -21.18 -2.23
CA GLY A 174 -23.01 -21.86 -3.10
C GLY A 174 -23.08 -21.31 -4.52
N LEU A 175 -22.42 -20.18 -4.80
CA LEU A 175 -22.38 -19.59 -6.14
C LEU A 175 -21.37 -20.33 -7.02
N SER A 176 -21.83 -20.91 -8.13
CA SER A 176 -20.95 -21.57 -9.11
C SER A 176 -19.99 -20.56 -9.76
N THR A 177 -18.96 -21.05 -10.44
CA THR A 177 -18.07 -20.21 -11.25
C THR A 177 -18.85 -19.33 -12.23
N GLN A 178 -19.92 -19.85 -12.85
CA GLN A 178 -20.73 -19.07 -13.78
C GLN A 178 -21.55 -17.99 -13.05
N ASN A 179 -22.21 -18.34 -11.94
CA ASN A 179 -22.96 -17.34 -11.17
C ASN A 179 -22.08 -16.20 -10.68
N MET A 180 -20.81 -16.51 -10.29
CA MET A 180 -19.85 -15.49 -9.91
C MET A 180 -19.41 -14.63 -11.10
N LYS A 181 -19.23 -15.23 -12.29
CA LYS A 181 -18.94 -14.46 -13.51
C LYS A 181 -20.08 -13.48 -13.85
N ASP A 182 -21.32 -13.95 -13.77
CA ASP A 182 -22.48 -13.11 -14.05
C ASP A 182 -22.58 -11.97 -13.01
N ARG A 183 -22.40 -12.29 -11.74
CA ARG A 183 -22.43 -11.30 -10.65
C ARG A 183 -21.35 -10.21 -10.79
N LEU A 184 -20.14 -10.57 -11.22
CA LEU A 184 -19.02 -9.63 -11.39
C LEU A 184 -18.96 -9.04 -12.81
N ALA A 185 -19.96 -9.29 -13.66
CA ALA A 185 -20.02 -8.85 -15.05
C ALA A 185 -18.74 -9.22 -15.84
N VAL A 186 -18.24 -10.45 -15.63
CA VAL A 186 -17.05 -10.95 -16.33
C VAL A 186 -17.38 -11.21 -17.80
N PRO A 187 -16.65 -10.61 -18.76
CA PRO A 187 -16.90 -10.84 -20.18
C PRO A 187 -16.79 -12.33 -20.56
N GLU A 188 -17.55 -12.74 -21.57
CA GLU A 188 -17.48 -14.10 -22.12
C GLU A 188 -16.05 -14.49 -22.50
N GLY A 189 -15.69 -15.76 -22.30
CA GLY A 189 -14.35 -16.27 -22.58
C GLY A 189 -13.24 -15.81 -21.62
N ARG A 190 -13.57 -15.00 -20.57
CA ARG A 190 -12.59 -14.55 -19.59
C ARG A 190 -12.62 -15.41 -18.33
N PRO A 191 -11.44 -15.74 -17.73
CA PRO A 191 -11.37 -16.42 -16.46
C PRO A 191 -11.93 -15.55 -15.32
N LEU A 192 -12.72 -16.17 -14.41
CA LEU A 192 -13.21 -15.48 -13.20
C LEU A 192 -12.07 -14.87 -12.38
N ALA A 193 -10.96 -15.60 -12.24
CA ALA A 193 -9.83 -15.18 -11.43
C ALA A 193 -9.21 -13.84 -11.86
N ASP A 194 -9.37 -13.43 -13.13
CA ASP A 194 -8.84 -12.16 -13.64
C ASP A 194 -9.61 -10.93 -13.08
N PHE A 195 -10.76 -11.15 -12.45
CA PHE A 195 -11.64 -10.12 -11.88
C PHE A 195 -11.78 -10.22 -10.35
N LEU A 196 -11.11 -11.19 -9.74
CA LEU A 196 -11.15 -11.37 -8.29
C LEU A 196 -10.13 -10.47 -7.56
N PRO A 197 -10.45 -10.00 -6.35
CA PRO A 197 -9.48 -9.37 -5.46
C PRO A 197 -8.33 -10.32 -5.08
N THR A 198 -7.18 -9.76 -4.74
CA THR A 198 -5.96 -10.53 -4.38
C THR A 198 -6.21 -11.57 -3.31
N ILE A 199 -6.98 -11.24 -2.27
CA ILE A 199 -7.28 -12.18 -1.17
C ILE A 199 -8.04 -13.42 -1.67
N THR A 200 -9.00 -13.25 -2.59
CA THR A 200 -9.78 -14.35 -3.14
C THR A 200 -8.95 -15.20 -4.09
N ILE A 201 -8.04 -14.59 -4.86
CA ILE A 201 -7.09 -15.32 -5.71
C ILE A 201 -6.18 -16.20 -4.85
N LYS A 202 -5.60 -15.63 -3.78
CA LYS A 202 -4.76 -16.36 -2.81
C LYS A 202 -5.53 -17.47 -2.10
N ALA A 203 -6.80 -17.26 -1.77
CA ALA A 203 -7.65 -18.28 -1.16
C ALA A 203 -7.87 -19.48 -2.09
N LYS A 204 -8.14 -19.24 -3.38
CA LYS A 204 -8.26 -20.31 -4.38
C LYS A 204 -6.94 -21.05 -4.59
N ASP A 205 -5.83 -20.33 -4.64
CA ASP A 205 -4.50 -20.89 -4.74
C ASP A 205 -4.19 -21.82 -3.57
N PHE A 206 -4.41 -21.36 -2.35
CA PHE A 206 -4.20 -22.14 -1.14
C PHE A 206 -5.08 -23.41 -1.08
N ALA A 207 -6.36 -23.32 -1.46
CA ALA A 207 -7.24 -24.49 -1.53
C ALA A 207 -6.75 -25.52 -2.56
N ASN A 208 -6.20 -25.09 -3.70
CA ASN A 208 -5.60 -25.97 -4.70
C ASN A 208 -4.34 -26.65 -4.14
N GLU A 209 -3.46 -25.92 -3.47
CA GLU A 209 -2.23 -26.44 -2.86
C GLU A 209 -2.53 -27.50 -1.79
N ILE A 210 -3.52 -27.25 -0.92
CA ILE A 210 -3.97 -28.25 0.06
C ILE A 210 -4.45 -29.50 -0.66
N THR A 211 -5.29 -29.34 -1.70
CA THR A 211 -5.84 -30.47 -2.45
C THR A 211 -4.73 -31.27 -3.14
N ASN A 212 -3.77 -30.60 -3.81
CA ASN A 212 -2.61 -31.22 -4.41
C ASN A 212 -1.83 -32.09 -3.42
N THR A 213 -1.58 -31.50 -2.24
CA THR A 213 -0.82 -32.17 -1.17
C THR A 213 -1.56 -33.41 -0.69
N GLN A 214 -2.85 -33.29 -0.40
CA GLN A 214 -3.66 -34.40 0.14
C GLN A 214 -3.87 -35.51 -0.88
N VAL A 215 -4.15 -35.20 -2.14
CA VAL A 215 -4.29 -36.19 -3.20
C VAL A 215 -3.03 -37.02 -3.35
N LYS A 216 -1.85 -36.40 -3.27
CA LYS A 216 -0.56 -37.10 -3.32
C LYS A 216 -0.29 -37.93 -2.08
N GLN A 217 -0.45 -37.34 -0.88
CA GLN A 217 -0.13 -37.99 0.39
C GLN A 217 -1.04 -39.18 0.71
N GLN A 218 -2.32 -39.09 0.36
CA GLN A 218 -3.32 -40.15 0.65
C GLN A 218 -3.53 -41.07 -0.54
N ASP A 219 -2.75 -40.91 -1.62
CA ASP A 219 -2.89 -41.67 -2.87
C ASP A 219 -4.35 -41.77 -3.36
N MET A 220 -5.03 -40.61 -3.35
CA MET A 220 -6.46 -40.57 -3.69
C MET A 220 -6.68 -40.81 -5.17
N HIS A 221 -7.70 -41.63 -5.49
CA HIS A 221 -8.12 -41.96 -6.84
C HIS A 221 -9.61 -41.73 -7.04
N GLY A 222 -10.00 -41.46 -8.30
CA GLY A 222 -11.40 -41.29 -8.71
C GLY A 222 -11.96 -39.89 -8.42
N GLU A 223 -12.76 -39.41 -9.36
CA GLU A 223 -13.34 -38.06 -9.32
C GLU A 223 -14.20 -37.79 -8.05
N PRO A 224 -15.06 -38.70 -7.55
CA PRO A 224 -15.91 -38.40 -6.41
C PRO A 224 -15.13 -38.06 -5.13
N GLY A 225 -14.13 -38.89 -4.77
CA GLY A 225 -13.32 -38.70 -3.57
C GLY A 225 -12.53 -37.42 -3.60
N ILE A 226 -11.83 -37.16 -4.73
CA ILE A 226 -11.05 -35.95 -4.90
C ILE A 226 -11.93 -34.70 -4.94
N THR A 227 -13.12 -34.79 -5.55
CA THR A 227 -14.11 -33.68 -5.51
C THR A 227 -14.51 -33.35 -4.08
N GLN A 228 -14.83 -34.37 -3.28
CA GLN A 228 -15.22 -34.15 -1.89
C GLN A 228 -14.12 -33.47 -1.08
N GLU A 229 -12.88 -33.89 -1.27
CA GLU A 229 -11.73 -33.27 -0.61
C GLU A 229 -11.50 -31.84 -1.06
N HIS A 230 -11.56 -31.57 -2.37
CA HIS A 230 -11.42 -30.22 -2.88
C HIS A 230 -12.53 -29.28 -2.39
N VAL A 231 -13.77 -29.74 -2.33
CA VAL A 231 -14.91 -28.99 -1.77
C VAL A 231 -14.71 -28.72 -0.29
N LYS A 232 -14.24 -29.70 0.49
CA LYS A 232 -13.93 -29.53 1.90
C LYS A 232 -12.85 -28.45 2.12
N ASN A 233 -11.75 -28.53 1.39
CA ASN A 233 -10.66 -27.56 1.47
C ASN A 233 -11.13 -26.14 1.16
N ASN A 234 -11.94 -25.97 0.11
CA ASN A 234 -12.51 -24.67 -0.22
C ASN A 234 -13.49 -24.16 0.85
N ARG A 235 -14.25 -25.05 1.48
CA ARG A 235 -15.14 -24.70 2.61
C ARG A 235 -14.35 -24.27 3.84
N ASP A 236 -13.26 -24.94 4.16
CA ASP A 236 -12.41 -24.63 5.30
C ASP A 236 -11.70 -23.28 5.10
N VAL A 237 -11.20 -23.03 3.89
CA VAL A 237 -10.64 -21.72 3.51
C VAL A 237 -11.71 -20.63 3.59
N ARG A 238 -12.94 -20.88 3.10
CA ARG A 238 -14.07 -19.97 3.26
C ARG A 238 -14.35 -19.65 4.72
N LYS A 239 -14.41 -20.69 5.56
CA LYS A 239 -14.64 -20.52 7.00
C LYS A 239 -13.60 -19.58 7.61
N LEU A 240 -12.32 -19.80 7.33
CA LEU A 240 -11.24 -18.93 7.80
C LEU A 240 -11.46 -17.47 7.40
N LEU A 241 -11.92 -17.20 6.18
CA LEU A 241 -12.20 -15.85 5.70
C LEU A 241 -13.44 -15.24 6.40
N THR A 242 -14.53 -15.99 6.49
CA THR A 242 -15.79 -15.52 7.09
C THR A 242 -15.67 -15.28 8.59
N ASP A 243 -14.88 -16.07 9.32
CA ASP A 243 -14.55 -15.84 10.73
C ASP A 243 -13.78 -14.52 10.94
N ARG A 244 -13.22 -13.94 9.87
CA ARG A 244 -12.55 -12.62 9.81
C ARG A 244 -13.39 -11.57 9.10
N HIS A 245 -14.71 -11.80 8.96
CA HIS A 245 -15.66 -10.90 8.30
C HIS A 245 -15.36 -10.64 6.82
N ILE A 246 -14.60 -11.53 6.17
CA ILE A 246 -14.32 -11.45 4.73
C ILE A 246 -15.24 -12.46 4.02
N VAL A 247 -16.23 -11.96 3.30
CA VAL A 247 -17.20 -12.79 2.55
C VAL A 247 -16.81 -12.75 1.07
N PRO A 248 -16.20 -13.81 0.50
CA PRO A 248 -15.56 -13.77 -0.82
C PRO A 248 -16.48 -13.31 -1.95
N GLU A 249 -17.74 -13.74 -1.95
CA GLU A 249 -18.73 -13.39 -2.98
C GLU A 249 -19.30 -11.98 -2.84
N GLN A 250 -19.06 -11.28 -1.72
CA GLN A 250 -19.51 -9.90 -1.49
C GLN A 250 -18.41 -8.88 -1.82
N LEU A 251 -17.18 -9.33 -2.02
CA LEU A 251 -16.11 -8.43 -2.38
C LEU A 251 -16.34 -7.80 -3.75
N PRO A 252 -16.00 -6.51 -3.93
CA PRO A 252 -16.17 -5.83 -5.21
C PRO A 252 -15.26 -6.46 -6.28
N PRO A 253 -15.67 -6.41 -7.57
CA PRO A 253 -14.81 -6.83 -8.67
C PRO A 253 -13.55 -5.97 -8.72
N ALA A 254 -12.44 -6.61 -9.02
CA ALA A 254 -11.19 -5.91 -9.29
C ALA A 254 -11.03 -5.63 -10.80
N GLU A 255 -10.16 -4.68 -11.16
CA GLU A 255 -9.85 -4.38 -12.57
C GLU A 255 -9.43 -5.65 -13.33
N ASP A 256 -9.85 -5.80 -14.58
CA ASP A 256 -9.38 -6.88 -15.46
C ASP A 256 -7.85 -6.93 -15.53
N LEU A 257 -7.24 -8.05 -15.13
CA LEU A 257 -5.80 -8.23 -15.11
C LEU A 257 -5.13 -8.01 -16.46
N LYS A 258 -5.78 -8.34 -17.59
CA LYS A 258 -5.22 -8.02 -18.91
C LYS A 258 -5.16 -6.52 -19.18
N LYS A 259 -6.14 -5.75 -18.69
CA LYS A 259 -6.10 -4.28 -18.78
C LYS A 259 -4.98 -3.72 -17.90
N LEU A 260 -4.88 -4.23 -16.68
CA LEU A 260 -3.81 -3.88 -15.75
C LEU A 260 -2.41 -4.13 -16.34
N GLU A 261 -2.16 -5.33 -16.86
CA GLU A 261 -0.88 -5.67 -17.50
C GLU A 261 -0.54 -4.74 -18.67
N ARG A 262 -1.53 -4.45 -19.52
CA ARG A 262 -1.32 -3.54 -20.66
C ARG A 262 -0.97 -2.13 -20.19
N ARG A 263 -1.67 -1.64 -19.15
CA ARG A 263 -1.40 -0.33 -18.55
C ARG A 263 0.01 -0.27 -17.98
N LEU A 264 0.41 -1.24 -17.15
CA LEU A 264 1.75 -1.29 -16.55
C LEU A 264 2.85 -1.39 -17.62
N LYS A 265 2.67 -2.22 -18.65
CA LYS A 265 3.61 -2.32 -19.78
C LYS A 265 3.72 -1.01 -20.57
N ALA A 266 2.60 -0.30 -20.76
CA ALA A 266 2.59 0.99 -21.45
C ALA A 266 3.29 2.09 -20.63
N GLU A 267 3.09 2.12 -19.31
CA GLU A 267 3.76 3.04 -18.40
C GLU A 267 5.27 2.75 -18.32
N GLN A 268 5.66 1.48 -18.24
CA GLN A 268 7.08 1.08 -18.26
C GLN A 268 7.80 1.53 -19.53
N LYS A 269 7.13 1.49 -20.69
CA LYS A 269 7.70 1.97 -21.96
C LYS A 269 7.87 3.51 -21.98
N LYS A 270 7.06 4.25 -21.22
CA LYS A 270 7.13 5.71 -21.12
C LYS A 270 8.20 6.18 -20.13
N LEU A 271 8.72 5.31 -19.27
CA LEU A 271 9.84 5.64 -18.41
C LEU A 271 11.07 5.92 -19.29
N PRO A 272 11.74 7.09 -19.12
CA PRO A 272 12.90 7.42 -19.92
C PRO A 272 14.00 6.37 -19.71
N ARG A 273 14.46 5.75 -20.79
CA ARG A 273 15.51 4.73 -20.78
C ARG A 273 16.91 5.31 -20.44
N ALA A 274 17.01 6.62 -20.33
CA ALA A 274 18.20 7.33 -19.88
C ALA A 274 17.78 8.61 -19.14
N ALA A 275 18.58 9.05 -18.15
CA ALA A 275 18.40 10.36 -17.54
C ALA A 275 18.39 11.44 -18.64
N PRO A 276 17.48 12.44 -18.59
CA PRO A 276 17.46 13.49 -19.57
C PRO A 276 18.81 14.19 -19.56
N LYS A 277 19.51 14.18 -20.70
CA LYS A 277 20.74 14.95 -20.85
C LYS A 277 20.37 16.43 -20.72
N LEU A 278 21.01 17.13 -19.78
CA LEU A 278 20.94 18.59 -19.72
C LEU A 278 21.37 19.12 -21.09
N GLY A 279 20.45 19.78 -21.81
CA GLY A 279 20.76 20.48 -23.03
C GLY A 279 21.89 21.47 -22.75
N ARG A 280 22.95 21.48 -23.57
CA ARG A 280 23.97 22.49 -23.50
C ARG A 280 23.31 23.87 -23.65
N PRO A 281 23.65 24.88 -22.82
CA PRO A 281 23.16 26.23 -23.06
C PRO A 281 23.59 26.66 -24.44
N ALA A 282 22.66 27.21 -25.22
CA ALA A 282 22.98 27.87 -26.48
C ALA A 282 24.01 28.99 -26.22
N ARG A 283 25.08 29.00 -27.01
CA ARG A 283 26.09 30.05 -27.01
C ARG A 283 25.49 31.34 -27.55
#